data_3d5fcecf5edce8f7d5824de8351c7306
#
_entry.id   3d5fcecf5edce8f7d5824de8351c7306
#
_cell.length_a   1.000
_cell.length_b   1.000
_cell.length_c   1.000
_cell.angle_alpha   90.00
_cell.angle_beta   90.00
_cell.angle_gamma   90.00
#
_symmetry.space_group_name_H-M   'P 1'
#
loop_
_entity.id
_entity.type
_entity.pdbx_description
1 polymer ?
#
loop_
_entity_poly.entity_id
_entity_poly.type
_entity_poly.pdbx_seq_one_letter_code
_entity_poly.pdbx_strand_id
1 'polypeptide(L)'
;VRRVLSIDGGGIRGIIPAMVIASIEKKMGKPARELFDLMVGTSTGGILALGLSRPGSGRQAQFSARRVVKLYEEQGDKIFEYSLWRKLRTVGGILEESYSHEVLEGILGKYFAGATLGDCEVPTMVTSYDIQNRRTVFLKSWHADHQPVLCRDAARATSAAPTYFEPKPLDT
;
A
#
# COMPACT_ATOMS: atom_id res chain seq x y z
N VAL A 1 -13.33 -2.08 -23.66
CA VAL A 1 -13.70 -1.61 -22.30
C VAL A 1 -12.44 -1.65 -21.43
N ARG A 2 -12.14 -0.57 -20.72
CA ARG A 2 -11.03 -0.52 -19.73
C ARG A 2 -11.59 -0.77 -18.34
N ARG A 3 -10.91 -1.61 -17.56
CA ARG A 3 -11.31 -1.97 -16.19
C ARG A 3 -10.34 -1.32 -15.22
N VAL A 4 -10.84 -0.46 -14.36
CA VAL A 4 -10.05 0.27 -13.37
C VAL A 4 -10.43 -0.23 -11.97
N LEU A 5 -9.43 -0.57 -11.17
CA LEU A 5 -9.59 -0.85 -9.75
C LEU A 5 -9.11 0.38 -8.96
N SER A 6 -10.03 1.06 -8.30
CA SER A 6 -9.73 2.18 -7.40
C SER A 6 -10.03 1.77 -5.96
N ILE A 7 -9.05 1.95 -5.07
CA ILE A 7 -9.13 1.49 -3.68
C ILE A 7 -8.83 2.66 -2.75
N ASP A 8 -9.83 3.06 -1.97
CA ASP A 8 -9.69 4.12 -0.99
C ASP A 8 -8.82 3.71 0.20
N GLY A 9 -8.26 4.71 0.87
CA GLY A 9 -7.57 4.53 2.13
C GLY A 9 -8.53 4.25 3.28
N GLY A 10 -8.02 3.66 4.36
CA GLY A 10 -8.87 3.39 5.53
C GLY A 10 -8.22 2.60 6.65
N GLY A 11 -6.89 2.55 6.71
CA GLY A 11 -6.16 1.82 7.75
C GLY A 11 -6.54 0.33 7.76
N ILE A 12 -6.89 -0.22 8.93
CA ILE A 12 -7.30 -1.63 9.08
C ILE A 12 -8.49 -2.02 8.20
N ARG A 13 -9.37 -1.06 7.86
CA ARG A 13 -10.54 -1.32 7.00
C ARG A 13 -10.16 -1.72 5.57
N GLY A 14 -8.88 -1.60 5.18
CA GLY A 14 -8.33 -2.15 3.93
C GLY A 14 -8.55 -3.66 3.78
N ILE A 15 -8.84 -4.39 4.86
CA ILE A 15 -9.24 -5.80 4.80
C ILE A 15 -10.52 -6.00 3.99
N ILE A 16 -11.47 -5.04 4.04
CA ILE A 16 -12.75 -5.13 3.34
C ILE A 16 -12.55 -5.19 1.82
N PRO A 17 -11.90 -4.20 1.17
CA PRO A 17 -11.62 -4.30 -0.26
C PRO A 17 -10.74 -5.50 -0.60
N ALA A 18 -9.79 -5.89 0.25
CA ALA A 18 -9.00 -7.10 0.03
C ALA A 18 -9.87 -8.36 -0.04
N MET A 19 -10.87 -8.52 0.83
CA MET A 19 -11.82 -9.64 0.81
C MET A 19 -12.70 -9.62 -0.44
N VAL A 20 -13.16 -8.44 -0.87
CA VAL A 20 -13.95 -8.29 -2.10
C VAL A 20 -13.12 -8.71 -3.31
N ILE A 21 -11.88 -8.22 -3.42
CA ILE A 21 -10.97 -8.58 -4.52
C ILE A 21 -10.65 -10.08 -4.49
N ALA A 22 -10.40 -10.66 -3.31
CA ALA A 22 -10.18 -12.10 -3.18
C ALA A 22 -11.38 -12.93 -3.64
N SER A 23 -12.60 -12.45 -3.39
CA SER A 23 -13.82 -13.09 -3.91
C SER A 23 -13.93 -12.99 -5.44
N ILE A 24 -13.54 -11.84 -6.01
CA ILE A 24 -13.49 -11.65 -7.47
C ILE A 24 -12.45 -12.58 -8.09
N GLU A 25 -11.22 -12.60 -7.56
CA GLU A 25 -10.15 -13.52 -8.03
C GLU A 25 -10.62 -14.97 -8.01
N LYS A 26 -11.26 -15.39 -6.91
CA LYS A 26 -11.79 -16.75 -6.79
C LYS A 26 -12.87 -17.06 -7.84
N LYS A 27 -13.80 -16.15 -8.07
CA LYS A 27 -14.89 -16.32 -9.06
C LYS A 27 -14.37 -16.34 -10.49
N MET A 28 -13.39 -15.51 -10.79
CA MET A 28 -12.82 -15.36 -12.13
C MET A 28 -11.73 -16.39 -12.44
N GLY A 29 -11.18 -17.07 -11.42
CA GLY A 29 -10.05 -17.98 -11.56
C GLY A 29 -8.75 -17.31 -12.00
N LYS A 30 -8.62 -15.99 -11.80
CA LYS A 30 -7.50 -15.16 -12.26
C LYS A 30 -7.08 -14.16 -11.19
N PRO A 31 -5.78 -13.84 -11.08
CA PRO A 31 -5.32 -12.81 -10.17
C PRO A 31 -5.77 -11.41 -10.61
N ALA A 32 -5.87 -10.48 -9.67
CA ALA A 32 -6.35 -9.11 -9.94
C ALA A 32 -5.58 -8.42 -11.07
N ARG A 33 -4.26 -8.63 -11.17
CA ARG A 33 -3.42 -8.06 -12.23
C ARG A 33 -3.81 -8.48 -13.66
N GLU A 34 -4.52 -9.60 -13.82
CA GLU A 34 -5.07 -10.04 -15.11
C GLU A 34 -6.51 -9.56 -15.34
N LEU A 35 -7.16 -9.06 -14.30
CA LEU A 35 -8.56 -8.64 -14.33
C LEU A 35 -8.72 -7.15 -14.57
N PHE A 36 -7.73 -6.34 -14.21
CA PHE A 36 -7.79 -4.87 -14.29
C PHE A 36 -6.69 -4.32 -15.18
N ASP A 37 -6.99 -3.25 -15.89
CA ASP A 37 -6.08 -2.56 -16.82
C ASP A 37 -5.35 -1.38 -16.14
N LEU A 38 -5.83 -0.95 -14.97
CA LEU A 38 -5.24 0.09 -14.12
C LEU A 38 -5.63 -0.16 -12.67
N MET A 39 -4.67 -0.02 -11.76
CA MET A 39 -4.91 -0.05 -10.33
C MET A 39 -4.51 1.29 -9.70
N VAL A 40 -5.38 1.82 -8.85
CA VAL A 40 -5.16 3.09 -8.17
C VAL A 40 -5.47 2.93 -6.69
N GLY A 41 -4.66 3.54 -5.82
CA GLY A 41 -4.96 3.47 -4.41
C GLY A 41 -4.36 4.60 -3.57
N THR A 42 -4.96 4.82 -2.41
CA THR A 42 -4.51 5.76 -1.38
C THR A 42 -4.28 5.01 -0.07
N SER A 43 -3.18 5.28 0.63
CA SER A 43 -2.87 4.67 1.94
C SER A 43 -2.90 3.14 1.85
N THR A 44 -3.67 2.46 2.70
CA THR A 44 -3.85 1.00 2.62
C THR A 44 -4.35 0.54 1.25
N GLY A 45 -5.19 1.32 0.56
CA GLY A 45 -5.58 1.05 -0.82
C GLY A 45 -4.40 1.12 -1.80
N GLY A 46 -3.45 2.02 -1.57
CA GLY A 46 -2.20 2.10 -2.32
C GLY A 46 -1.29 0.88 -2.08
N ILE A 47 -1.18 0.43 -0.83
CA ILE A 47 -0.47 -0.81 -0.49
C ILE A 47 -1.08 -2.02 -1.22
N LEU A 48 -2.41 -2.12 -1.23
CA LEU A 48 -3.13 -3.16 -1.96
C LEU A 48 -2.87 -3.09 -3.46
N ALA A 49 -3.01 -1.92 -4.07
CA ALA A 49 -2.78 -1.71 -5.50
C ALA A 49 -1.36 -2.13 -5.90
N LEU A 50 -0.35 -1.67 -5.16
CA LEU A 50 1.05 -2.05 -5.39
C LEU A 50 1.29 -3.55 -5.20
N GLY A 51 0.72 -4.15 -4.16
CA GLY A 51 0.86 -5.58 -3.90
C GLY A 51 0.23 -6.46 -4.99
N LEU A 52 -0.98 -6.10 -5.42
CA LEU A 52 -1.75 -6.88 -6.41
C LEU A 52 -1.24 -6.73 -7.84
N SER A 53 -0.56 -5.62 -8.16
CA SER A 53 -0.04 -5.35 -9.51
C SER A 53 1.30 -6.03 -9.80
N ARG A 54 1.92 -6.68 -8.81
CA ARG A 54 3.26 -7.27 -8.96
C ARG A 54 3.23 -8.73 -9.35
N PRO A 55 4.23 -9.17 -10.16
CA PRO A 55 4.44 -10.58 -10.41
C PRO A 55 4.81 -11.31 -9.12
N GLY A 56 4.38 -12.53 -9.00
CA GLY A 56 4.91 -13.45 -8.00
C GLY A 56 6.25 -14.01 -8.46
N SER A 57 7.17 -14.26 -7.54
CA SER A 57 8.33 -15.09 -7.84
C SER A 57 7.89 -16.56 -7.92
N GLY A 58 7.95 -17.15 -9.12
CA GLY A 58 7.56 -18.51 -9.39
C GLY A 58 6.08 -18.69 -9.78
N ARG A 59 5.59 -19.95 -9.79
CA ARG A 59 4.23 -20.32 -10.24
C ARG A 59 3.08 -19.85 -9.34
N GLN A 60 3.37 -19.32 -8.15
CA GLN A 60 2.36 -18.81 -7.24
C GLN A 60 2.41 -17.28 -7.21
N ALA A 61 1.27 -16.63 -7.44
CA ALA A 61 1.13 -15.21 -7.25
C ALA A 61 1.54 -14.83 -5.81
N GLN A 62 2.65 -14.11 -5.67
CA GLN A 62 3.18 -13.75 -4.35
C GLN A 62 2.20 -12.86 -3.59
N PHE A 63 1.34 -12.16 -4.33
CA PHE A 63 0.35 -11.22 -3.81
C PHE A 63 -1.02 -11.49 -4.43
N SER A 64 -1.68 -12.59 -4.06
CA SER A 64 -3.12 -12.70 -4.23
C SER A 64 -3.83 -11.88 -3.15
N ALA A 65 -5.01 -11.36 -3.45
CA ALA A 65 -5.81 -10.62 -2.47
C ALA A 65 -6.07 -11.47 -1.20
N ARG A 66 -6.24 -12.78 -1.32
CA ARG A 66 -6.38 -13.69 -0.18
C ARG A 66 -5.17 -13.69 0.75
N ARG A 67 -3.95 -13.58 0.20
CA ARG A 67 -2.73 -13.50 1.01
C ARG A 67 -2.65 -12.18 1.76
N VAL A 68 -3.12 -11.10 1.13
CA VAL A 68 -3.23 -9.80 1.78
C VAL A 68 -4.27 -9.84 2.91
N VAL A 69 -5.43 -10.45 2.71
CA VAL A 69 -6.42 -10.67 3.79
C VAL A 69 -5.76 -11.38 4.97
N LYS A 70 -5.04 -12.47 4.71
CA LYS A 70 -4.33 -13.21 5.75
C LYS A 70 -3.29 -12.35 6.50
N LEU A 71 -2.60 -11.46 5.78
CA LEU A 71 -1.69 -10.51 6.41
C LEU A 71 -2.42 -9.56 7.38
N TYR A 72 -3.58 -9.05 6.97
CA TYR A 72 -4.40 -8.21 7.86
C TYR A 72 -4.89 -8.99 9.10
N GLU A 73 -5.29 -10.25 8.93
CA GLU A 73 -5.72 -11.12 10.03
C GLU A 73 -4.58 -11.42 11.01
N GLU A 74 -3.37 -11.65 10.52
CA GLU A 74 -2.21 -12.04 11.33
C GLU A 74 -1.44 -10.86 11.93
N GLN A 75 -1.41 -9.72 11.25
CA GLN A 75 -0.55 -8.58 11.58
C GLN A 75 -1.33 -7.26 11.74
N GLY A 76 -2.63 -7.26 11.44
CA GLY A 76 -3.45 -6.04 11.44
C GLY A 76 -3.39 -5.30 12.77
N ASP A 77 -3.52 -6.02 13.86
CA ASP A 77 -3.46 -5.45 15.21
C ASP A 77 -2.09 -4.76 15.45
N LYS A 78 -0.99 -5.41 15.07
CA LYS A 78 0.35 -4.85 15.23
C LYS A 78 0.60 -3.61 14.36
N ILE A 79 0.02 -3.58 13.16
CA ILE A 79 0.20 -2.48 12.20
C ILE A 79 -0.67 -1.28 12.60
N PHE A 80 -1.90 -1.53 13.09
CA PHE A 80 -2.93 -0.51 13.23
C PHE A 80 -3.33 -0.20 14.68
N GLU A 81 -3.24 -1.12 15.63
CA GLU A 81 -3.57 -0.85 17.03
C GLU A 81 -2.55 0.08 17.71
N TYR A 82 -1.26 -0.05 17.38
CA TYR A 82 -0.23 0.83 17.92
C TYR A 82 -0.35 2.28 17.41
N SER A 83 -0.98 2.51 16.25
CA SER A 83 -1.01 3.82 15.61
C SER A 83 -2.25 4.66 15.91
N LEU A 84 -3.42 4.07 16.12
CA LEU A 84 -4.69 4.79 16.14
C LEU A 84 -5.36 4.91 17.53
N TRP A 85 -5.32 3.88 18.34
CA TRP A 85 -6.08 3.86 19.60
C TRP A 85 -5.33 4.45 20.78
N ARG A 86 -4.01 4.44 20.77
CA ARG A 86 -3.19 4.96 21.87
C ARG A 86 -3.10 6.48 21.85
N LYS A 87 -3.06 7.14 20.69
CA LYS A 87 -3.10 8.61 20.57
C LYS A 87 -4.39 9.24 21.07
N LEU A 88 -5.51 8.55 21.00
CA LEU A 88 -6.78 9.05 21.56
C LEU A 88 -6.84 8.96 23.11
N ARG A 89 -5.95 8.23 23.74
CA ARG A 89 -5.95 8.03 25.20
C ARG A 89 -4.87 8.79 25.96
N THR A 90 -3.86 9.32 25.30
CA THR A 90 -2.73 9.97 26.00
C THR A 90 -2.72 11.47 25.67
N VAL A 91 -3.25 12.26 26.59
CA VAL A 91 -3.02 13.70 26.66
C VAL A 91 -1.54 13.87 27.04
N GLY A 92 -0.64 14.10 26.03
CA GLY A 92 0.79 14.32 26.25
C GLY A 92 1.77 13.64 25.28
N GLY A 93 1.33 13.22 24.11
CA GLY A 93 2.11 12.38 23.19
C GLY A 93 3.29 13.04 22.47
N ILE A 94 4.49 13.01 23.09
CA ILE A 94 5.74 13.41 22.42
C ILE A 94 6.73 12.22 22.23
N LEU A 95 6.50 11.05 22.81
CA LEU A 95 7.52 9.99 22.88
C LEU A 95 7.21 8.66 22.15
N GLU A 96 6.08 8.52 21.42
CA GLU A 96 5.70 7.21 20.83
C GLU A 96 5.52 7.18 19.31
N GLU A 97 5.89 8.24 18.60
CA GLU A 97 5.75 8.29 17.12
C GLU A 97 6.74 7.36 16.40
N SER A 98 7.91 7.13 16.99
CA SER A 98 9.00 6.37 16.36
C SER A 98 8.70 4.87 16.19
N TYR A 99 7.95 4.25 17.10
CA TYR A 99 7.75 2.79 17.09
C TYR A 99 6.77 2.26 16.04
N SER A 100 5.80 3.07 15.63
CA SER A 100 4.74 2.61 14.72
C SER A 100 5.17 2.56 13.25
N HIS A 101 6.05 3.46 12.82
CA HIS A 101 6.52 3.44 11.43
C HIS A 101 7.58 2.38 11.18
N GLU A 102 8.42 2.03 12.17
CA GLU A 102 9.41 0.94 12.05
C GLU A 102 8.73 -0.42 11.79
N VAL A 103 7.61 -0.68 12.49
CA VAL A 103 6.83 -1.91 12.28
C VAL A 103 6.25 -1.95 10.87
N LEU A 104 5.63 -0.86 10.43
CA LEU A 104 5.09 -0.74 9.08
C LEU A 104 6.20 -0.87 8.03
N GLU A 105 7.29 -0.15 8.18
CA GLU A 105 8.45 -0.20 7.27
C GLU A 105 9.08 -1.59 7.22
N GLY A 106 9.19 -2.27 8.37
CA GLY A 106 9.67 -3.65 8.44
C GLY A 106 8.78 -4.62 7.67
N ILE A 107 7.46 -4.45 7.75
CA ILE A 107 6.49 -5.25 6.99
C ILE A 107 6.56 -4.91 5.50
N LEU A 108 6.53 -3.63 5.14
CA LEU A 108 6.64 -3.20 3.75
C LEU A 108 7.97 -3.66 3.12
N GLY A 109 9.07 -3.60 3.88
CA GLY A 109 10.38 -4.10 3.47
C GLY A 109 10.38 -5.59 3.16
N LYS A 110 9.72 -6.41 3.99
CA LYS A 110 9.57 -7.86 3.74
C LYS A 110 8.69 -8.16 2.53
N TYR A 111 7.60 -7.41 2.36
CA TYR A 111 6.62 -7.66 1.29
C TYR A 111 7.08 -7.15 -0.06
N PHE A 112 7.67 -5.96 -0.12
CA PHE A 112 8.09 -5.35 -1.37
C PHE A 112 9.57 -5.59 -1.69
N ALA A 113 10.39 -5.91 -0.70
CA ALA A 113 11.84 -6.10 -0.85
C ALA A 113 12.48 -4.96 -1.67
N GLY A 114 13.23 -5.29 -2.72
CA GLY A 114 13.85 -4.32 -3.63
C GLY A 114 13.02 -3.95 -4.85
N ALA A 115 11.73 -4.29 -4.90
CA ALA A 115 10.90 -4.00 -6.07
C ALA A 115 10.58 -2.52 -6.22
N THR A 116 10.58 -2.07 -7.46
CA THR A 116 10.30 -0.70 -7.87
C THR A 116 8.89 -0.56 -8.48
N LEU A 117 8.45 0.67 -8.69
CA LEU A 117 7.20 0.92 -9.43
C LEU A 117 7.27 0.39 -10.86
N GLY A 118 8.47 0.40 -11.48
CA GLY A 118 8.69 -0.15 -12.81
C GLY A 118 8.45 -1.66 -12.92
N ASP A 119 8.48 -2.38 -11.80
CA ASP A 119 8.21 -3.83 -11.76
C ASP A 119 6.71 -4.18 -11.70
N CYS A 120 5.81 -3.21 -11.68
CA CYS A 120 4.38 -3.45 -11.71
C CYS A 120 3.95 -3.97 -13.08
N GLU A 121 3.32 -5.16 -13.15
CA GLU A 121 2.81 -5.75 -14.40
C GLU A 121 1.59 -5.01 -14.95
N VAL A 122 0.85 -4.35 -14.07
CA VAL A 122 -0.31 -3.52 -14.42
C VAL A 122 0.02 -2.07 -14.11
N PRO A 123 -0.34 -1.11 -14.98
CA PRO A 123 -0.28 0.30 -14.64
C PRO A 123 -0.85 0.58 -13.26
N THR A 124 -0.02 1.09 -12.36
CA THR A 124 -0.40 1.31 -10.96
C THR A 124 -0.08 2.73 -10.55
N MET A 125 -1.01 3.37 -9.86
CA MET A 125 -0.85 4.72 -9.34
C MET A 125 -1.17 4.76 -7.85
N VAL A 126 -0.32 5.41 -7.07
CA VAL A 126 -0.62 5.73 -5.68
C VAL A 126 -0.57 7.23 -5.45
N THR A 127 -1.47 7.70 -4.61
CA THR A 127 -1.54 9.12 -4.26
C THR A 127 -0.62 9.43 -3.09
N SER A 128 0.00 10.58 -3.10
CA SER A 128 0.77 11.12 -1.99
C SER A 128 0.63 12.65 -1.94
N TYR A 129 1.20 13.26 -0.93
CA TYR A 129 1.23 14.72 -0.81
C TYR A 129 2.64 15.19 -0.49
N ASP A 130 3.18 16.03 -1.36
CA ASP A 130 4.47 16.67 -1.18
C ASP A 130 4.27 17.87 -0.26
N ILE A 131 4.72 17.74 0.99
CA ILE A 131 4.58 18.78 2.02
C ILE A 131 5.51 19.96 1.77
N GLN A 132 6.64 19.75 1.12
CA GLN A 132 7.62 20.80 0.82
C GLN A 132 7.08 21.76 -0.24
N ASN A 133 6.55 21.21 -1.33
CA ASN A 133 5.98 21.99 -2.44
C ASN A 133 4.47 22.18 -2.33
N ARG A 134 3.83 21.66 -1.28
CA ARG A 134 2.39 21.78 -0.97
C ARG A 134 1.49 21.36 -2.13
N ARG A 135 1.80 20.22 -2.75
CA ARG A 135 1.05 19.71 -3.90
C ARG A 135 0.75 18.22 -3.78
N THR A 136 -0.35 17.80 -4.40
CA THR A 136 -0.64 16.37 -4.56
C THR A 136 0.35 15.77 -5.56
N VAL A 137 0.87 14.60 -5.22
CA VAL A 137 1.76 13.80 -6.07
C VAL A 137 1.07 12.48 -6.41
N PHE A 138 1.13 12.11 -7.68
CA PHE A 138 0.67 10.82 -8.18
C PHE A 138 1.88 10.01 -8.63
N LEU A 139 2.31 9.05 -7.82
CA LEU A 139 3.38 8.13 -8.17
C LEU A 139 2.82 7.08 -9.14
N LYS A 140 3.33 7.07 -10.36
CA LYS A 140 2.80 6.29 -11.50
C LYS A 140 3.84 5.30 -11.99
N SER A 141 3.52 4.03 -12.04
CA SER A 141 4.43 2.97 -12.48
C SER A 141 4.87 3.08 -13.94
N TRP A 142 4.12 3.80 -14.75
CA TRP A 142 4.40 4.03 -16.19
C TRP A 142 5.15 5.33 -16.48
N HIS A 143 5.43 6.16 -15.46
CA HIS A 143 6.17 7.41 -15.64
C HIS A 143 7.65 7.16 -15.39
N ALA A 144 8.50 7.56 -16.33
CA ALA A 144 9.94 7.25 -16.30
C ALA A 144 10.61 7.68 -14.98
N ASP A 145 10.33 8.90 -14.50
CA ASP A 145 10.91 9.43 -13.27
C ASP A 145 10.45 8.70 -12.01
N HIS A 146 9.28 8.02 -12.06
CA HIS A 146 8.75 7.28 -10.92
C HIS A 146 9.12 5.80 -10.93
N GLN A 147 9.51 5.24 -12.09
CA GLN A 147 9.85 3.82 -12.20
C GLN A 147 10.92 3.35 -11.21
N PRO A 148 11.98 4.13 -10.92
CA PRO A 148 13.01 3.72 -9.97
C PRO A 148 12.56 3.73 -8.50
N VAL A 149 11.44 4.39 -8.18
CA VAL A 149 10.95 4.48 -6.80
C VAL A 149 10.60 3.10 -6.27
N LEU A 150 11.12 2.75 -5.11
CA LEU A 150 10.82 1.47 -4.46
C LEU A 150 9.35 1.38 -4.06
N CYS A 151 8.70 0.27 -4.34
CA CYS A 151 7.30 0.03 -3.96
C CYS A 151 7.07 0.20 -2.45
N ARG A 152 8.03 -0.21 -1.61
CA ARG A 152 7.96 0.00 -0.16
C ARG A 152 7.93 1.48 0.22
N ASP A 153 8.70 2.32 -0.48
CA ASP A 153 8.77 3.76 -0.21
C ASP A 153 7.54 4.48 -0.74
N ALA A 154 7.03 4.10 -1.91
CA ALA A 154 5.75 4.57 -2.43
C ALA A 154 4.58 4.18 -1.50
N ALA A 155 4.58 2.93 -0.99
CA ALA A 155 3.59 2.44 -0.02
C ALA A 155 3.68 3.21 1.30
N ARG A 156 4.89 3.51 1.76
CA ARG A 156 5.11 4.31 2.98
C ARG A 156 4.68 5.76 2.79
N ALA A 157 5.01 6.36 1.64
CA ALA A 157 4.63 7.74 1.32
C ALA A 157 3.11 7.93 1.22
N THR A 158 2.40 7.01 0.54
CA THR A 158 0.94 7.06 0.46
C THR A 158 0.25 6.83 1.81
N SER A 159 0.94 6.19 2.76
CA SER A 159 0.45 5.91 4.12
C SER A 159 0.84 6.98 5.13
N ALA A 160 1.62 7.99 4.75
CA ALA A 160 2.08 9.06 5.61
C ALA A 160 0.98 10.09 5.87
N ALA A 161 -0.11 9.67 6.50
CA ALA A 161 -1.20 10.58 6.87
C ALA A 161 -0.70 11.60 7.90
N PRO A 162 -0.96 12.91 7.71
CA PRO A 162 -0.58 13.94 8.66
C PRO A 162 -1.05 13.62 10.07
N THR A 163 -0.24 13.94 11.08
CA THR A 163 -0.45 13.64 12.50
C THR A 163 -0.33 12.18 12.93
N TYR A 164 -0.29 11.24 11.98
CA TYR A 164 -0.15 9.80 12.28
C TYR A 164 1.25 9.26 11.97
N PHE A 165 1.87 9.74 10.91
CA PHE A 165 3.18 9.29 10.46
C PHE A 165 4.05 10.45 10.01
N GLU A 166 5.36 10.32 10.23
CA GLU A 166 6.33 11.24 9.65
C GLU A 166 6.33 11.17 8.12
N PRO A 167 6.64 12.29 7.44
CA PRO A 167 6.83 12.31 6.00
C PRO A 167 7.94 11.35 5.58
N LYS A 168 7.75 10.69 4.42
CA LYS A 168 8.77 9.85 3.82
C LYS A 168 9.54 10.65 2.77
N PRO A 169 10.86 10.88 2.92
CA PRO A 169 11.68 11.42 1.85
C PRO A 169 11.67 10.45 0.65
N LEU A 170 11.47 11.00 -0.55
CA LEU A 170 11.58 10.31 -1.82
C LEU A 170 12.56 11.08 -2.71
N ASP A 171 13.54 10.40 -3.24
CA ASP A 171 14.41 10.94 -4.27
C ASP A 171 13.71 10.73 -5.63
N THR A 172 13.04 11.78 -6.13
CA THR A 172 12.29 11.77 -7.40
C THR A 172 12.71 12.93 -8.27
#